data_1db36d9f31774b1e56e6e929325bd7fb
#
_entry.id   1db36d9f31774b1e56e6e929325bd7fb
#
_cell.length_a   1.000
_cell.length_b   1.000
_cell.length_c   1.000
_cell.angle_alpha   90.00
_cell.angle_beta   90.00
_cell.angle_gamma   90.00
#
_symmetry.space_group_name_H-M   'P 1'
#
loop_
_entity.id
_entity.type
_entity.pdbx_description
1 polymer ?
#
loop_
_entity_poly.entity_id
_entity_poly.type
_entity_poly.pdbx_seq_one_letter_code
_entity_poly.pdbx_strand_id
1 'polypeptide(L)'
;FVPTHLSNLDSPMVGFALYRMGLPPFVYGAGLNLFANPLLSFFMHNLGAYTVDRKKQDPLYKRVLKEYATLSLEHGYDNLFFPGGTRSRSGALESKLKRGLLGTGLAAYIQNLQRGAPRPRIFVVPCTLSSQLVLEAETLIDDFLQEVGKSRYIIDDDEFSQPRRVFDFIAQLSSLDSKTHVTVCPGLDPFGNRVDEDGVSLDPRGRAIDERRYVFSGGEPRSMPDRDAEYTSELAESIADAFACHNVIESTHVTARALFQLLRERNPSLSTLRLIRTGGDEDDLPLSMLYDEAERLLTVLRGLADRGRVRLGPSARGPADEVVADGLMHFSIYHRRAAARRRGDRVVPSDRTLLLYYQNRLEGYGLPGGDVLTDDRRALRSPRSLDGSAATARGDA
;
A
#
# COMPACT_ATOMS: atom_id res chain seq x y z
N PHE A 1 2.34 -1.65 -15.48
CA PHE A 1 1.29 -1.90 -14.52
C PHE A 1 1.86 -1.77 -13.09
N VAL A 2 1.26 -0.92 -12.28
CA VAL A 2 1.81 -0.55 -10.97
C VAL A 2 0.78 -0.78 -9.85
N PRO A 3 0.76 -1.99 -9.26
CA PRO A 3 -0.16 -2.32 -8.17
C PRO A 3 0.37 -1.89 -6.80
N THR A 4 -0.53 -1.67 -5.83
CA THR A 4 -0.20 -1.63 -4.40
C THR A 4 0.26 -3.01 -3.92
N HIS A 5 1.06 -3.06 -2.84
CA HIS A 5 1.61 -4.32 -2.32
C HIS A 5 1.33 -4.51 -0.82
N LEU A 6 0.41 -5.40 -0.50
CA LEU A 6 0.01 -5.73 0.88
C LEU A 6 0.49 -7.13 1.31
N SER A 7 0.39 -8.11 0.41
CA SER A 7 0.61 -9.52 0.68
C SER A 7 1.44 -10.16 -0.43
N ASN A 8 2.12 -11.27 -0.15
CA ASN A 8 2.73 -12.11 -1.18
C ASN A 8 1.69 -12.72 -2.13
N LEU A 9 0.43 -12.79 -1.72
CA LEU A 9 -0.68 -13.22 -2.57
C LEU A 9 -1.04 -12.19 -3.65
N ASP A 10 -0.59 -10.94 -3.56
CA ASP A 10 -0.91 -9.90 -4.53
C ASP A 10 -0.43 -10.27 -5.94
N SER A 11 0.79 -10.83 -6.07
CA SER A 11 1.33 -11.23 -7.37
C SER A 11 0.48 -12.29 -8.07
N PRO A 12 0.13 -13.44 -7.45
CA PRO A 12 -0.76 -14.41 -8.09
C PRO A 12 -2.17 -13.86 -8.32
N MET A 13 -2.68 -12.99 -7.45
CA MET A 13 -4.01 -12.39 -7.63
C MET A 13 -4.04 -11.42 -8.82
N VAL A 14 -3.02 -10.57 -8.97
CA VAL A 14 -2.87 -9.71 -10.15
C VAL A 14 -2.70 -10.57 -11.41
N GLY A 15 -1.87 -11.61 -11.37
CA GLY A 15 -1.71 -12.54 -12.48
C GLY A 15 -3.02 -13.20 -12.89
N PHE A 16 -3.85 -13.63 -11.92
CA PHE A 16 -5.18 -14.17 -12.18
C PHE A 16 -6.14 -13.12 -12.76
N ALA A 17 -6.10 -11.88 -12.26
CA ALA A 17 -6.91 -10.78 -12.80
C ALA A 17 -6.55 -10.48 -14.26
N LEU A 18 -5.26 -10.39 -14.59
CA LEU A 18 -4.78 -10.20 -15.97
C LEU A 18 -5.24 -11.34 -16.89
N TYR A 19 -5.11 -12.59 -16.44
CA TYR A 19 -5.62 -13.76 -17.16
C TYR A 19 -7.13 -13.66 -17.43
N ARG A 20 -7.92 -13.28 -16.41
CA ARG A 20 -9.37 -13.09 -16.56
C ARG A 20 -9.74 -11.97 -17.54
N MET A 21 -8.86 -10.98 -17.70
CA MET A 21 -8.99 -9.88 -18.67
C MET A 21 -8.51 -10.27 -20.08
N GLY A 22 -8.00 -11.49 -20.27
CA GLY A 22 -7.47 -11.96 -21.55
C GLY A 22 -6.10 -11.36 -21.91
N LEU A 23 -5.37 -10.83 -20.92
CA LEU A 23 -4.05 -10.25 -21.10
C LEU A 23 -2.94 -11.31 -20.90
N PRO A 24 -1.84 -11.22 -21.65
CA PRO A 24 -0.68 -12.08 -21.45
C PRO A 24 -0.01 -11.81 -20.08
N PRO A 25 0.83 -12.71 -19.58
CA PRO A 25 1.67 -12.44 -18.42
C PRO A 25 2.59 -11.25 -18.69
N PHE A 26 2.70 -10.36 -17.71
CA PHE A 26 3.59 -9.20 -17.78
C PHE A 26 5.00 -9.56 -17.31
N VAL A 27 6.00 -8.84 -17.83
CA VAL A 27 7.38 -8.97 -17.36
C VAL A 27 7.51 -8.32 -15.98
N TYR A 28 8.07 -9.04 -14.99
CA TYR A 28 8.19 -8.50 -13.64
C TYR A 28 9.44 -8.99 -12.90
N GLY A 29 9.98 -8.15 -12.02
CA GLY A 29 11.12 -8.50 -11.18
C GLY A 29 10.68 -9.25 -9.92
N ALA A 30 11.21 -10.45 -9.71
CA ALA A 30 10.95 -11.25 -8.53
C ALA A 30 12.22 -11.51 -7.71
N GLY A 31 12.08 -11.53 -6.39
CA GLY A 31 13.21 -11.74 -5.48
C GLY A 31 13.86 -13.11 -5.66
N LEU A 32 15.18 -13.15 -5.58
CA LEU A 32 15.98 -14.37 -5.81
C LEU A 32 15.54 -15.55 -4.93
N ASN A 33 15.05 -15.29 -3.71
CA ASN A 33 14.55 -16.31 -2.78
C ASN A 33 13.37 -17.12 -3.35
N LEU A 34 12.54 -16.52 -4.22
CA LEU A 34 11.40 -17.22 -4.84
C LEU A 34 11.83 -18.26 -5.88
N PHE A 35 13.05 -18.14 -6.41
CA PHE A 35 13.61 -19.06 -7.38
C PHE A 35 14.37 -20.23 -6.74
N ALA A 36 14.48 -20.29 -5.42
CA ALA A 36 15.14 -21.37 -4.70
C ALA A 36 14.37 -22.71 -4.81
N ASN A 37 13.05 -22.67 -4.99
CA ASN A 37 12.23 -23.85 -5.24
C ASN A 37 12.16 -24.12 -6.75
N PRO A 38 12.62 -25.30 -7.25
CA PRO A 38 12.69 -25.60 -8.69
C PRO A 38 11.32 -25.53 -9.40
N LEU A 39 10.26 -26.02 -8.75
CA LEU A 39 8.91 -25.98 -9.33
C LEU A 39 8.39 -24.55 -9.45
N LEU A 40 8.54 -23.75 -8.40
CA LEU A 40 8.14 -22.35 -8.41
C LEU A 40 8.99 -21.57 -9.41
N SER A 41 10.29 -21.80 -9.47
CA SER A 41 11.22 -21.20 -10.44
C SER A 41 10.80 -21.47 -11.88
N PHE A 42 10.39 -22.70 -12.20
CA PHE A 42 9.88 -23.06 -13.53
C PHE A 42 8.66 -22.19 -13.90
N PHE A 43 7.66 -22.11 -13.04
CA PHE A 43 6.48 -21.30 -13.32
C PHE A 43 6.82 -19.80 -13.41
N MET A 44 7.64 -19.30 -12.49
CA MET A 44 8.02 -17.88 -12.45
C MET A 44 8.69 -17.45 -13.77
N HIS A 45 9.68 -18.20 -14.26
CA HIS A 45 10.34 -17.88 -15.54
C HIS A 45 9.38 -17.93 -16.73
N ASN A 46 8.50 -18.93 -16.77
CA ASN A 46 7.53 -19.06 -17.87
C ASN A 46 6.40 -18.02 -17.82
N LEU A 47 6.21 -17.36 -16.67
CA LEU A 47 5.24 -16.29 -16.50
C LEU A 47 5.87 -14.88 -16.56
N GLY A 48 7.07 -14.73 -17.13
CA GLY A 48 7.69 -13.44 -17.38
C GLY A 48 8.52 -12.87 -16.22
N ALA A 49 8.77 -13.65 -15.16
CA ALA A 49 9.59 -13.20 -14.05
C ALA A 49 11.08 -13.19 -14.38
N TYR A 50 11.77 -12.10 -14.08
CA TYR A 50 13.23 -12.06 -14.02
C TYR A 50 13.72 -11.92 -12.58
N THR A 51 14.91 -12.43 -12.30
CA THR A 51 15.47 -12.46 -10.95
C THR A 51 16.00 -11.10 -10.51
N VAL A 52 15.65 -10.70 -9.29
CA VAL A 52 16.17 -9.49 -8.64
C VAL A 52 16.83 -9.86 -7.33
N ASP A 53 18.14 -9.59 -7.22
CA ASP A 53 18.86 -9.69 -5.95
C ASP A 53 18.76 -8.37 -5.18
N ARG A 54 17.88 -8.32 -4.20
CA ARG A 54 17.65 -7.12 -3.37
C ARG A 54 18.83 -6.78 -2.45
N LYS A 55 19.76 -7.71 -2.22
CA LYS A 55 20.96 -7.51 -1.40
C LYS A 55 22.06 -6.76 -2.17
N LYS A 56 22.04 -6.83 -3.50
CA LYS A 56 23.00 -6.11 -4.35
C LYS A 56 22.70 -4.61 -4.39
N GLN A 57 23.63 -3.82 -3.87
CA GLN A 57 23.53 -2.36 -3.86
C GLN A 57 24.42 -1.69 -4.94
N ASP A 58 25.09 -2.48 -5.74
CA ASP A 58 26.00 -2.02 -6.80
C ASP A 58 25.26 -1.12 -7.81
N PRO A 59 25.79 0.08 -8.12
CA PRO A 59 25.17 1.02 -9.06
C PRO A 59 25.01 0.46 -10.48
N LEU A 60 25.98 -0.34 -10.95
CA LEU A 60 25.92 -0.96 -12.28
C LEU A 60 24.79 -1.98 -12.33
N TYR A 61 24.63 -2.81 -11.30
CA TYR A 61 23.52 -3.76 -11.21
C TYR A 61 22.15 -3.07 -11.25
N LYS A 62 21.99 -1.98 -10.50
CA LYS A 62 20.77 -1.18 -10.51
C LYS A 62 20.50 -0.54 -11.88
N ARG A 63 21.56 -0.11 -12.57
CA ARG A 63 21.45 0.42 -13.92
C ARG A 63 21.03 -0.65 -14.91
N VAL A 64 21.63 -1.84 -14.86
CA VAL A 64 21.25 -2.98 -15.71
C VAL A 64 19.77 -3.34 -15.54
N LEU A 65 19.26 -3.37 -14.31
CA LEU A 65 17.84 -3.63 -14.06
C LEU A 65 16.92 -2.58 -14.68
N LYS A 66 17.31 -1.30 -14.60
CA LYS A 66 16.54 -0.21 -15.24
C LYS A 66 16.56 -0.31 -16.76
N GLU A 67 17.74 -0.52 -17.34
CA GLU A 67 17.89 -0.68 -18.79
C GLU A 67 17.08 -1.89 -19.30
N TYR A 68 17.09 -3.00 -18.58
CA TYR A 68 16.29 -4.17 -18.91
C TYR A 68 14.80 -3.86 -18.95
N ALA A 69 14.28 -3.16 -17.92
CA ALA A 69 12.88 -2.74 -17.86
C ALA A 69 12.54 -1.74 -18.99
N THR A 70 13.43 -0.77 -19.27
CA THR A 70 13.27 0.20 -20.36
C THR A 70 13.21 -0.50 -21.71
N LEU A 71 14.18 -1.39 -22.01
CA LEU A 71 14.22 -2.15 -23.26
C LEU A 71 13.00 -3.05 -23.43
N SER A 72 12.52 -3.67 -22.36
CA SER A 72 11.29 -4.48 -22.41
C SER A 72 10.10 -3.64 -22.89
N LEU A 73 9.93 -2.43 -22.35
CA LEU A 73 8.88 -1.50 -22.77
C LEU A 73 9.04 -1.03 -24.24
N GLU A 74 10.28 -0.73 -24.66
CA GLU A 74 10.59 -0.35 -26.05
C GLU A 74 10.25 -1.45 -27.07
N HIS A 75 10.39 -2.71 -26.64
CA HIS A 75 10.03 -3.88 -27.43
C HIS A 75 8.54 -4.27 -27.34
N GLY A 76 7.73 -3.48 -26.62
CA GLY A 76 6.28 -3.69 -26.50
C GLY A 76 5.89 -4.76 -25.48
N TYR A 77 6.78 -5.13 -24.56
CA TYR A 77 6.43 -6.02 -23.45
C TYR A 77 5.88 -5.20 -22.28
N ASP A 78 4.71 -5.59 -21.79
CA ASP A 78 4.12 -4.97 -20.61
C ASP A 78 4.90 -5.35 -19.35
N ASN A 79 5.21 -4.36 -18.53
CA ASN A 79 5.93 -4.53 -17.28
C ASN A 79 5.02 -4.38 -16.07
N LEU A 80 5.28 -5.15 -15.03
CA LEU A 80 4.63 -5.05 -13.73
C LEU A 80 5.69 -4.88 -12.63
N PHE A 81 5.51 -3.90 -11.76
CA PHE A 81 6.30 -3.78 -10.54
C PHE A 81 5.52 -3.08 -9.44
N PHE A 82 5.86 -3.39 -8.20
CA PHE A 82 5.27 -2.77 -7.01
C PHE A 82 6.04 -1.50 -6.65
N PRO A 83 5.45 -0.30 -6.84
CA PRO A 83 6.20 0.96 -6.72
C PRO A 83 6.61 1.29 -5.28
N GLY A 84 5.96 0.74 -4.26
CA GLY A 84 6.41 0.80 -2.86
C GLY A 84 7.74 0.09 -2.63
N GLY A 85 8.06 -0.90 -3.47
CA GLY A 85 9.29 -1.69 -3.45
C GLY A 85 9.35 -2.78 -2.38
N THR A 86 8.47 -2.74 -1.39
CA THR A 86 8.22 -3.79 -0.39
C THR A 86 6.75 -3.81 -0.06
N ARG A 87 6.26 -4.87 0.55
CA ARG A 87 4.90 -4.91 1.12
C ARG A 87 4.71 -3.79 2.14
N SER A 88 3.50 -3.24 2.22
CA SER A 88 3.14 -2.26 3.25
C SER A 88 3.17 -2.92 4.63
N ARG A 89 4.23 -2.62 5.41
CA ARG A 89 4.39 -3.21 6.74
C ARG A 89 3.45 -2.61 7.79
N SER A 90 3.04 -1.38 7.58
CA SER A 90 2.10 -0.70 8.50
C SER A 90 0.64 -0.97 8.20
N GLY A 91 0.29 -1.58 7.07
CA GLY A 91 -1.09 -1.67 6.56
C GLY A 91 -1.59 -0.40 5.87
N ALA A 92 -0.88 0.73 5.98
CA ALA A 92 -1.25 1.98 5.32
C ALA A 92 -1.12 1.88 3.80
N LEU A 93 -1.90 2.72 3.10
CA LEU A 93 -1.78 2.86 1.66
C LEU A 93 -0.43 3.50 1.30
N GLU A 94 0.15 3.05 0.21
CA GLU A 94 1.43 3.55 -0.27
C GLU A 94 1.30 4.97 -0.80
N SER A 95 1.91 5.93 -0.11
CA SER A 95 1.94 7.35 -0.48
C SER A 95 3.32 7.83 -0.95
N LYS A 96 4.37 7.05 -0.68
CA LYS A 96 5.76 7.35 -1.07
C LYS A 96 6.29 6.25 -1.96
N LEU A 97 6.33 6.52 -3.26
CA LEU A 97 6.70 5.55 -4.27
C LEU A 97 8.19 5.65 -4.63
N LYS A 98 8.80 4.51 -4.96
CA LYS A 98 10.19 4.44 -5.43
C LYS A 98 10.25 4.80 -6.91
N ARG A 99 10.94 5.88 -7.23
CA ARG A 99 11.02 6.46 -8.58
C ARG A 99 11.90 5.67 -9.57
N GLY A 100 12.71 4.72 -9.07
CA GLY A 100 13.72 4.06 -9.89
C GLY A 100 13.18 3.33 -11.12
N LEU A 101 12.13 2.51 -10.97
CA LEU A 101 11.47 1.81 -12.08
C LEU A 101 10.37 2.67 -12.72
N LEU A 102 9.78 3.62 -12.01
CA LEU A 102 8.79 4.52 -12.60
C LEU A 102 9.39 5.33 -13.76
N GLY A 103 10.63 5.80 -13.60
CA GLY A 103 11.33 6.55 -14.64
C GLY A 103 11.65 5.75 -15.91
N THR A 104 11.54 4.41 -15.90
CA THR A 104 11.79 3.59 -17.10
C THR A 104 10.71 3.78 -18.16
N GLY A 105 9.48 4.10 -17.78
CA GLY A 105 8.39 4.44 -18.71
C GLY A 105 8.69 5.71 -19.51
N LEU A 106 9.16 6.77 -18.83
CA LEU A 106 9.57 8.02 -19.49
C LEU A 106 10.80 7.81 -20.37
N ALA A 107 11.79 7.04 -19.90
CA ALA A 107 12.98 6.72 -20.68
C ALA A 107 12.63 5.97 -21.98
N ALA A 108 11.78 4.94 -21.90
CA ALA A 108 11.30 4.18 -23.05
C ALA A 108 10.51 5.07 -24.02
N TYR A 109 9.66 5.96 -23.51
CA TYR A 109 8.91 6.92 -24.34
C TYR A 109 9.84 7.83 -25.14
N ILE A 110 10.86 8.44 -24.51
CA ILE A 110 11.84 9.30 -25.17
C ILE A 110 12.61 8.52 -26.23
N GLN A 111 13.07 7.30 -25.94
CA GLN A 111 13.80 6.46 -26.90
C GLN A 111 12.93 6.02 -28.08
N ASN A 112 11.65 5.70 -27.83
CA ASN A 112 10.70 5.40 -28.89
C ASN A 112 10.51 6.60 -29.85
N LEU A 113 10.41 7.81 -29.31
CA LEU A 113 10.33 9.05 -30.13
C LEU A 113 11.61 9.26 -30.94
N GLN A 114 12.80 9.07 -30.35
CA GLN A 114 14.11 9.20 -31.02
C GLN A 114 14.27 8.22 -32.19
N ARG A 115 13.73 7.02 -32.06
CA ARG A 115 13.77 5.98 -33.11
C ARG A 115 12.66 6.14 -34.16
N GLY A 116 11.72 7.07 -33.96
CA GLY A 116 10.56 7.21 -34.83
C GLY A 116 9.62 6.02 -34.77
N ALA A 117 9.49 5.38 -33.59
CA ALA A 117 8.62 4.22 -33.40
C ALA A 117 7.18 4.55 -33.79
N PRO A 118 6.45 3.66 -34.51
CA PRO A 118 5.09 3.93 -34.97
C PRO A 118 4.09 4.06 -33.81
N ARG A 119 4.39 3.50 -32.65
CA ARG A 119 3.59 3.58 -31.40
C ARG A 119 4.52 3.96 -30.26
N PRO A 120 4.93 5.22 -30.11
CA PRO A 120 5.90 5.63 -29.12
C PRO A 120 5.33 5.69 -27.69
N ARG A 121 4.00 5.76 -27.55
CA ARG A 121 3.33 6.00 -26.26
C ARG A 121 3.57 4.86 -25.28
N ILE A 122 3.80 5.23 -24.03
CA ILE A 122 3.88 4.36 -22.87
C ILE A 122 2.77 4.77 -21.91
N PHE A 123 2.09 3.81 -21.33
CA PHE A 123 1.03 4.06 -20.36
C PHE A 123 1.43 3.46 -18.99
N VAL A 124 1.09 4.15 -17.93
CA VAL A 124 1.24 3.68 -16.56
C VAL A 124 -0.16 3.44 -15.98
N VAL A 125 -0.44 2.21 -15.62
CA VAL A 125 -1.76 1.82 -15.11
C VAL A 125 -1.66 1.48 -13.63
N PRO A 126 -2.10 2.38 -12.72
CA PRO A 126 -2.17 2.07 -11.30
C PRO A 126 -3.23 1.01 -11.02
N CYS A 127 -3.00 0.22 -9.99
CA CYS A 127 -3.96 -0.79 -9.53
C CYS A 127 -3.96 -0.86 -8.01
N THR A 128 -5.13 -0.89 -7.38
CA THR A 128 -5.22 -1.09 -5.94
C THR A 128 -5.68 -2.51 -5.61
N LEU A 129 -5.03 -3.09 -4.60
CA LEU A 129 -5.50 -4.32 -3.97
C LEU A 129 -6.03 -3.97 -2.58
N SER A 130 -7.20 -4.49 -2.26
CA SER A 130 -7.84 -4.30 -0.96
C SER A 130 -8.45 -5.61 -0.51
N SER A 131 -8.11 -6.05 0.69
CA SER A 131 -8.56 -7.32 1.26
C SER A 131 -9.11 -7.11 2.66
N GLN A 132 -10.16 -7.85 3.02
CA GLN A 132 -10.68 -7.86 4.40
C GLN A 132 -9.66 -8.45 5.38
N LEU A 133 -8.89 -9.46 4.93
CA LEU A 133 -7.82 -10.08 5.69
C LEU A 133 -6.53 -10.09 4.89
N VAL A 134 -5.40 -9.93 5.58
CA VAL A 134 -4.05 -10.02 5.01
C VAL A 134 -3.30 -11.13 5.73
N LEU A 135 -2.79 -12.11 4.97
CA LEU A 135 -2.13 -13.31 5.49
C LEU A 135 -1.01 -12.98 6.46
N GLU A 136 -0.17 -12.03 6.10
CA GLU A 136 1.06 -11.69 6.84
C GLU A 136 0.90 -10.46 7.75
N ALA A 137 -0.34 -10.04 8.06
CA ALA A 137 -0.59 -8.82 8.83
C ALA A 137 0.17 -8.76 10.16
N GLU A 138 0.23 -9.89 10.90
CA GLU A 138 0.95 -9.99 12.18
C GLU A 138 2.44 -9.71 12.02
N THR A 139 3.10 -10.40 11.10
CA THR A 139 4.54 -10.25 10.89
C THR A 139 4.90 -8.91 10.27
N LEU A 140 4.07 -8.38 9.37
CA LEU A 140 4.29 -7.07 8.75
C LEU A 140 4.22 -5.92 9.75
N ILE A 141 3.23 -5.93 10.63
CA ILE A 141 3.09 -4.87 11.64
C ILE A 141 4.17 -4.97 12.72
N ASP A 142 4.59 -6.17 13.09
CA ASP A 142 5.69 -6.37 14.02
C ASP A 142 7.00 -5.84 13.44
N ASP A 143 7.32 -6.11 12.18
CA ASP A 143 8.45 -5.54 11.46
C ASP A 143 8.41 -4.00 11.45
N PHE A 144 7.23 -3.44 11.18
CA PHE A 144 7.05 -1.98 11.20
C PHE A 144 7.33 -1.37 12.57
N LEU A 145 6.80 -1.97 13.63
CA LEU A 145 6.98 -1.49 15.00
C LEU A 145 8.43 -1.62 15.48
N GLN A 146 9.14 -2.65 15.03
CA GLN A 146 10.55 -2.82 15.31
C GLN A 146 11.38 -1.74 14.60
N GLU A 147 11.08 -1.43 13.34
CA GLU A 147 11.76 -0.36 12.59
C GLU A 147 11.53 1.01 13.24
N VAL A 148 10.32 1.32 13.66
CA VAL A 148 9.97 2.57 14.37
C VAL A 148 10.62 2.61 15.74
N GLY A 149 10.74 1.47 16.44
CA GLY A 149 11.38 1.32 17.75
C GLY A 149 12.92 1.26 17.72
N LYS A 150 13.56 1.43 16.56
CA LYS A 150 15.02 1.38 16.32
C LYS A 150 15.71 0.03 16.58
N SER A 151 15.01 -1.07 16.65
CA SER A 151 15.61 -2.40 16.58
C SER A 151 15.48 -2.98 15.19
N ARG A 152 16.59 -3.05 14.45
CA ARG A 152 16.66 -3.74 13.16
C ARG A 152 16.70 -5.24 13.40
N TYR A 153 15.58 -5.89 13.24
CA TYR A 153 15.55 -7.32 12.95
C TYR A 153 14.82 -7.51 11.62
N ILE A 154 15.49 -8.08 10.65
CA ILE A 154 14.86 -8.58 9.43
C ILE A 154 14.42 -9.99 9.78
N ILE A 155 13.12 -10.21 9.91
CA ILE A 155 12.58 -11.56 10.07
C ILE A 155 12.68 -12.21 8.67
N ASP A 156 13.59 -13.18 8.53
CA ASP A 156 13.76 -13.99 7.32
C ASP A 156 12.66 -15.07 7.17
N ASP A 157 11.83 -15.30 8.19
CA ASP A 157 10.72 -16.24 8.16
C ASP A 157 9.45 -15.58 7.59
N ASP A 158 9.31 -15.66 6.27
CA ASP A 158 8.12 -15.27 5.57
C ASP A 158 7.07 -16.39 5.67
N GLU A 159 5.85 -16.07 6.11
CA GLU A 159 4.72 -17.02 6.22
C GLU A 159 4.41 -17.70 4.87
N PHE A 160 4.72 -17.03 3.77
CA PHE A 160 4.60 -17.59 2.42
C PHE A 160 5.61 -18.73 2.15
N SER A 161 6.69 -18.83 2.91
CA SER A 161 7.63 -19.96 2.84
C SER A 161 7.05 -21.27 3.38
N GLN A 162 5.87 -21.20 4.04
CA GLN A 162 5.17 -22.36 4.60
C GLN A 162 3.92 -22.71 3.75
N PRO A 163 4.02 -23.60 2.75
CA PRO A 163 2.91 -23.88 1.81
C PRO A 163 1.60 -24.29 2.49
N ARG A 164 1.70 -24.97 3.63
CA ARG A 164 0.52 -25.41 4.41
C ARG A 164 -0.28 -24.24 4.96
N ARG A 165 0.41 -23.20 5.48
CA ARG A 165 -0.27 -21.98 5.98
C ARG A 165 -0.95 -21.19 4.87
N VAL A 166 -0.30 -21.11 3.71
CA VAL A 166 -0.91 -20.47 2.53
C VAL A 166 -2.17 -21.23 2.09
N PHE A 167 -2.10 -22.57 2.06
CA PHE A 167 -3.24 -23.39 1.71
C PHE A 167 -4.39 -23.27 2.73
N ASP A 168 -4.08 -23.34 4.02
CA ASP A 168 -5.06 -23.17 5.10
C ASP A 168 -5.72 -21.79 5.04
N PHE A 169 -4.95 -20.73 4.75
CA PHE A 169 -5.47 -19.38 4.58
C PHE A 169 -6.42 -19.27 3.37
N ILE A 170 -6.01 -19.79 2.21
CA ILE A 170 -6.85 -19.78 1.00
C ILE A 170 -8.15 -20.58 1.24
N ALA A 171 -8.06 -21.73 1.89
CA ALA A 171 -9.22 -22.55 2.23
C ALA A 171 -10.19 -21.81 3.18
N GLN A 172 -9.65 -21.10 4.18
CA GLN A 172 -10.45 -20.30 5.10
C GLN A 172 -11.07 -19.07 4.41
N LEU A 173 -10.32 -18.35 3.59
CA LEU A 173 -10.86 -17.24 2.78
C LEU A 173 -12.04 -17.72 1.91
N SER A 174 -11.88 -18.88 1.27
CA SER A 174 -12.94 -19.46 0.40
C SER A 174 -14.16 -19.88 1.17
N SER A 175 -14.01 -20.33 2.43
CA SER A 175 -15.13 -20.74 3.30
C SER A 175 -15.95 -19.58 3.85
N LEU A 176 -15.39 -18.35 3.84
CA LEU A 176 -15.93 -17.16 4.53
C LEU A 176 -16.49 -16.11 3.59
N ASP A 177 -16.51 -16.35 2.29
CA ASP A 177 -16.84 -15.32 1.29
C ASP A 177 -16.00 -14.03 1.45
N SER A 178 -14.79 -14.14 2.03
CA SER A 178 -13.86 -13.03 2.16
C SER A 178 -13.40 -12.58 0.78
N LYS A 179 -13.52 -11.28 0.52
CA LYS A 179 -13.27 -10.72 -0.81
C LYS A 179 -11.95 -9.97 -0.85
N THR A 180 -11.25 -10.13 -1.96
CA THR A 180 -10.15 -9.25 -2.34
C THR A 180 -10.55 -8.50 -3.60
N HIS A 181 -10.44 -7.18 -3.55
CA HIS A 181 -10.72 -6.31 -4.67
C HIS A 181 -9.43 -5.96 -5.39
N VAL A 182 -9.37 -6.29 -6.68
CA VAL A 182 -8.33 -5.84 -7.60
C VAL A 182 -8.95 -4.74 -8.46
N THR A 183 -8.58 -3.49 -8.21
CA THR A 183 -9.17 -2.33 -8.89
C THR A 183 -8.16 -1.71 -9.83
N VAL A 184 -8.36 -1.85 -11.13
CA VAL A 184 -7.57 -1.19 -12.16
C VAL A 184 -8.02 0.27 -12.23
N CYS A 185 -7.07 1.20 -12.07
CA CYS A 185 -7.32 2.63 -12.14
C CYS A 185 -7.25 3.13 -13.60
N PRO A 186 -7.77 4.34 -13.90
CA PRO A 186 -7.53 4.99 -15.18
C PRO A 186 -6.04 5.09 -15.49
N GLY A 187 -5.68 4.88 -16.77
CA GLY A 187 -4.30 4.98 -17.22
C GLY A 187 -3.75 6.41 -17.13
N LEU A 188 -2.44 6.49 -16.95
CA LEU A 188 -1.66 7.73 -16.94
C LEU A 188 -0.62 7.67 -18.06
N ASP A 189 -0.21 8.83 -18.56
CA ASP A 189 1.00 8.94 -19.36
C ASP A 189 2.27 8.98 -18.47
N PRO A 190 3.49 8.95 -19.02
CA PRO A 190 4.72 8.98 -18.22
C PRO A 190 4.96 10.26 -17.42
N PHE A 191 4.12 11.28 -17.60
CA PHE A 191 4.16 12.57 -16.90
C PHE A 191 3.10 12.68 -15.80
N GLY A 192 2.24 11.65 -15.65
CA GLY A 192 1.18 11.61 -14.64
C GLY A 192 -0.14 12.21 -15.11
N ASN A 193 -0.28 12.61 -16.38
CA ASN A 193 -1.55 13.05 -16.93
C ASN A 193 -2.47 11.85 -17.17
N ARG A 194 -3.77 12.04 -16.97
CA ARG A 194 -4.77 11.02 -17.32
C ARG A 194 -4.82 10.83 -18.85
N VAL A 195 -5.10 9.61 -19.27
CA VAL A 195 -5.34 9.30 -20.68
C VAL A 195 -6.79 8.87 -20.89
N ASP A 196 -7.33 9.19 -22.06
CA ASP A 196 -8.65 8.71 -22.49
C ASP A 196 -8.60 7.29 -23.08
N GLU A 197 -9.74 6.80 -23.60
CA GLU A 197 -9.86 5.46 -24.18
C GLU A 197 -9.03 5.30 -25.48
N ASP A 198 -8.74 6.39 -26.16
CA ASP A 198 -7.88 6.42 -27.37
C ASP A 198 -6.38 6.61 -27.01
N GLY A 199 -6.06 6.67 -25.72
CA GLY A 199 -4.70 6.89 -25.21
C GLY A 199 -4.20 8.32 -25.43
N VAL A 200 -5.09 9.32 -25.53
CA VAL A 200 -4.72 10.74 -25.63
C VAL A 200 -4.57 11.32 -24.23
N SER A 201 -3.45 11.98 -23.98
CA SER A 201 -3.17 12.64 -22.72
C SER A 201 -4.10 13.85 -22.51
N LEU A 202 -4.62 13.99 -21.29
CA LEU A 202 -5.59 15.01 -20.92
C LEU A 202 -5.03 15.93 -19.82
N ASP A 203 -5.27 17.24 -19.96
CA ASP A 203 -5.01 18.18 -18.86
C ASP A 203 -6.03 18.01 -17.72
N PRO A 204 -5.84 18.68 -16.55
CA PRO A 204 -6.78 18.60 -15.44
C PRO A 204 -8.21 19.06 -15.75
N ARG A 205 -8.40 19.77 -16.87
CA ARG A 205 -9.71 20.23 -17.38
C ARG A 205 -10.31 19.27 -18.41
N GLY A 206 -9.64 18.13 -18.70
CA GLY A 206 -10.08 17.13 -19.66
C GLY A 206 -9.82 17.51 -21.13
N ARG A 207 -8.94 18.47 -21.43
CA ARG A 207 -8.57 18.85 -22.79
C ARG A 207 -7.35 18.06 -23.24
N ALA A 208 -7.35 17.64 -24.52
CA ALA A 208 -6.23 16.93 -25.11
C ALA A 208 -4.93 17.78 -25.08
N ILE A 209 -3.83 17.16 -24.73
CA ILE A 209 -2.49 17.73 -24.73
C ILE A 209 -1.55 16.90 -25.61
N ASP A 210 -0.59 17.56 -26.22
CA ASP A 210 0.51 16.90 -26.93
C ASP A 210 1.68 16.72 -25.96
N GLU A 211 1.74 15.56 -25.35
CA GLU A 211 2.73 15.17 -24.32
C GLU A 211 4.19 15.18 -24.87
N ARG A 212 4.38 15.12 -26.20
CA ARG A 212 5.71 15.18 -26.82
C ARG A 212 6.42 16.48 -26.49
N ARG A 213 5.68 17.58 -26.31
CA ARG A 213 6.23 18.89 -25.99
C ARG A 213 7.05 18.90 -24.70
N TYR A 214 6.76 17.99 -23.78
CA TYR A 214 7.46 17.88 -22.51
C TYR A 214 8.91 17.39 -22.65
N VAL A 215 9.21 16.65 -23.72
CA VAL A 215 10.53 16.03 -23.93
C VAL A 215 11.30 16.60 -25.13
N PHE A 216 10.66 17.46 -25.94
CA PHE A 216 11.34 18.09 -27.06
C PHE A 216 12.19 19.28 -26.61
N SER A 217 13.44 19.33 -27.06
CA SER A 217 14.37 20.43 -26.87
C SER A 217 15.20 20.63 -28.16
N GLY A 218 15.20 21.85 -28.71
CA GLY A 218 15.87 22.11 -29.97
C GLY A 218 15.29 21.37 -31.18
N GLY A 219 14.00 21.00 -31.12
CA GLY A 219 13.31 20.30 -32.21
C GLY A 219 13.43 18.77 -32.18
N GLU A 220 14.15 18.22 -31.19
CA GLU A 220 14.37 16.77 -31.04
C GLU A 220 13.97 16.28 -29.66
N PRO A 221 13.49 15.01 -29.53
CA PRO A 221 13.25 14.41 -28.22
C PRO A 221 14.58 14.12 -27.53
N ARG A 222 14.75 14.64 -26.30
CA ARG A 222 16.00 14.51 -25.52
C ARG A 222 15.69 14.13 -24.07
N SER A 223 16.49 13.23 -23.50
CA SER A 223 16.51 13.00 -22.07
C SER A 223 17.31 14.10 -21.39
N MET A 224 16.74 14.62 -20.28
CA MET A 224 17.38 15.63 -19.42
C MET A 224 17.19 15.16 -17.96
N PRO A 225 18.27 14.72 -17.27
CA PRO A 225 18.14 14.01 -15.98
C PRO A 225 17.33 14.74 -14.92
N ASP A 226 17.51 16.05 -14.75
CA ASP A 226 16.79 16.82 -13.73
C ASP A 226 15.30 16.95 -14.05
N ARG A 227 14.96 17.29 -15.30
CA ARG A 227 13.59 17.38 -15.78
C ARG A 227 12.89 16.02 -15.73
N ASP A 228 13.57 14.96 -16.18
CA ASP A 228 13.01 13.61 -16.23
C ASP A 228 12.78 13.06 -14.79
N ALA A 229 13.62 13.47 -13.84
CA ALA A 229 13.44 13.17 -12.41
C ALA A 229 12.21 13.89 -11.81
N GLU A 230 11.97 15.15 -12.21
CA GLU A 230 10.79 15.91 -11.79
C GLU A 230 9.50 15.28 -12.32
N TYR A 231 9.43 15.01 -13.62
CA TYR A 231 8.26 14.32 -14.20
C TYR A 231 7.99 12.95 -13.58
N THR A 232 9.06 12.20 -13.25
CA THR A 232 8.90 10.94 -12.53
C THR A 232 8.34 11.15 -11.11
N SER A 233 8.64 12.30 -10.47
CA SER A 233 8.06 12.67 -9.18
C SER A 233 6.58 12.99 -9.30
N GLU A 234 6.19 13.79 -10.29
CA GLU A 234 4.80 14.13 -10.59
C GLU A 234 3.96 12.87 -10.91
N LEU A 235 4.54 11.96 -11.72
CA LEU A 235 3.92 10.65 -11.99
C LEU A 235 3.71 9.85 -10.69
N ALA A 236 4.71 9.83 -9.80
CA ALA A 236 4.59 9.10 -8.53
C ALA A 236 3.48 9.68 -7.63
N GLU A 237 3.31 11.00 -7.61
CA GLU A 237 2.22 11.68 -6.90
C GLU A 237 0.86 11.34 -7.52
N SER A 238 0.74 11.40 -8.86
CA SER A 238 -0.49 11.02 -9.57
C SER A 238 -0.88 9.56 -9.32
N ILE A 239 0.10 8.63 -9.24
CA ILE A 239 -0.17 7.23 -8.88
C ILE A 239 -0.64 7.11 -7.44
N ALA A 240 -0.03 7.82 -6.49
CA ALA A 240 -0.44 7.79 -5.08
C ALA A 240 -1.87 8.34 -4.90
N ASP A 241 -2.22 9.39 -5.62
CA ASP A 241 -3.59 9.93 -5.66
C ASP A 241 -4.58 8.92 -6.27
N ALA A 242 -4.19 8.25 -7.36
CA ALA A 242 -5.00 7.19 -7.96
C ALA A 242 -5.21 6.03 -6.96
N PHE A 243 -4.18 5.63 -6.23
CA PHE A 243 -4.31 4.63 -5.17
C PHE A 243 -5.30 5.07 -4.10
N ALA A 244 -5.23 6.31 -3.62
CA ALA A 244 -6.14 6.83 -2.61
C ALA A 244 -7.59 6.83 -3.12
N CYS A 245 -7.85 7.36 -4.31
CA CYS A 245 -9.20 7.47 -4.88
C CYS A 245 -9.84 6.11 -5.21
N HIS A 246 -9.02 5.10 -5.51
CA HIS A 246 -9.50 3.77 -5.91
C HIS A 246 -9.32 2.70 -4.83
N ASN A 247 -8.81 3.07 -3.65
CA ASN A 247 -8.76 2.19 -2.50
C ASN A 247 -10.16 1.76 -2.06
N VAL A 248 -10.36 0.45 -1.85
CA VAL A 248 -11.63 -0.11 -1.39
C VAL A 248 -11.56 -0.32 0.12
N ILE A 249 -12.45 0.33 0.85
CA ILE A 249 -12.56 0.20 2.29
C ILE A 249 -13.50 -0.95 2.63
N GLU A 250 -13.04 -1.84 3.50
CA GLU A 250 -13.74 -3.02 3.95
C GLU A 250 -14.19 -2.90 5.42
N SER A 251 -15.05 -3.78 5.85
CA SER A 251 -15.59 -3.86 7.22
C SER A 251 -14.50 -3.92 8.29
N THR A 252 -13.42 -4.67 8.04
CA THR A 252 -12.28 -4.80 8.96
C THR A 252 -11.56 -3.48 9.17
N HIS A 253 -11.42 -2.66 8.12
CA HIS A 253 -10.80 -1.33 8.20
C HIS A 253 -11.66 -0.38 9.04
N VAL A 254 -12.97 -0.37 8.82
CA VAL A 254 -13.93 0.47 9.55
C VAL A 254 -13.98 0.06 11.02
N THR A 255 -14.14 -1.23 11.30
CA THR A 255 -14.23 -1.77 12.67
C THR A 255 -12.94 -1.53 13.45
N ALA A 256 -11.77 -1.75 12.82
CA ALA A 256 -10.47 -1.46 13.43
C ALA A 256 -10.31 0.02 13.76
N ARG A 257 -10.66 0.91 12.83
CA ARG A 257 -10.54 2.36 13.02
C ARG A 257 -11.44 2.85 14.13
N ALA A 258 -12.72 2.47 14.12
CA ALA A 258 -13.68 2.86 15.14
C ALA A 258 -13.23 2.38 16.54
N LEU A 259 -12.82 1.12 16.65
CA LEU A 259 -12.36 0.57 17.93
C LEU A 259 -11.05 1.22 18.39
N PHE A 260 -10.10 1.45 17.49
CA PHE A 260 -8.83 2.10 17.82
C PHE A 260 -9.02 3.55 18.28
N GLN A 261 -9.97 4.28 17.66
CA GLN A 261 -10.35 5.63 18.06
C GLN A 261 -10.91 5.66 19.49
N LEU A 262 -11.85 4.77 19.83
CA LEU A 262 -12.40 4.66 21.18
C LEU A 262 -11.32 4.33 22.22
N LEU A 263 -10.35 3.50 21.87
CA LEU A 263 -9.21 3.20 22.75
C LEU A 263 -8.34 4.44 22.98
N ARG A 264 -8.11 5.26 21.97
CA ARG A 264 -7.36 6.51 22.08
C ARG A 264 -8.10 7.52 22.96
N GLU A 265 -9.41 7.69 22.77
CA GLU A 265 -10.24 8.60 23.57
C GLU A 265 -10.28 8.22 25.06
N ARG A 266 -10.27 6.91 25.36
CA ARG A 266 -10.17 6.45 26.75
C ARG A 266 -8.78 6.63 27.37
N ASN A 267 -7.75 6.73 26.53
CA ASN A 267 -6.35 6.81 26.96
C ASN A 267 -5.63 8.02 26.35
N PRO A 268 -6.12 9.24 26.56
CA PRO A 268 -5.62 10.43 25.84
C PRO A 268 -4.18 10.81 26.17
N SER A 269 -3.65 10.32 27.30
CA SER A 269 -2.27 10.55 27.72
C SER A 269 -1.26 9.56 27.13
N LEU A 270 -1.72 8.49 26.50
CA LEU A 270 -0.86 7.47 25.93
C LEU A 270 -0.53 7.79 24.47
N SER A 271 0.77 7.70 24.10
CA SER A 271 1.15 7.66 22.69
C SER A 271 0.67 6.34 22.07
N THR A 272 0.54 6.33 20.73
CA THR A 272 0.13 5.12 20.00
C THR A 272 0.98 3.90 20.37
N LEU A 273 2.31 4.05 20.45
CA LEU A 273 3.21 2.96 20.83
C LEU A 273 2.97 2.44 22.26
N ARG A 274 2.61 3.32 23.20
CA ARG A 274 2.24 2.90 24.55
C ARG A 274 0.87 2.24 24.55
N LEU A 275 -0.09 2.80 23.83
CA LEU A 275 -1.45 2.27 23.73
C LEU A 275 -1.48 0.83 23.22
N ILE A 276 -0.68 0.48 22.21
CA ILE A 276 -0.62 -0.88 21.67
C ILE A 276 0.12 -1.87 22.59
N ARG A 277 1.04 -1.39 23.44
CA ARG A 277 1.83 -2.22 24.37
C ARG A 277 1.20 -2.41 25.75
N THR A 278 0.37 -1.46 26.17
CA THR A 278 -0.31 -1.46 27.46
C THR A 278 -1.77 -1.79 27.25
N GLY A 279 -2.25 -2.86 27.73
CA GLY A 279 -3.64 -3.21 27.65
C GLY A 279 -3.83 -4.71 27.62
N GLY A 280 -4.98 -5.10 28.06
CA GLY A 280 -5.38 -6.48 28.12
C GLY A 280 -6.88 -6.60 27.93
N ASP A 281 -7.40 -7.76 28.27
CA ASP A 281 -8.83 -8.09 28.20
C ASP A 281 -9.72 -7.21 29.14
N GLU A 282 -9.10 -6.33 29.94
CA GLU A 282 -9.78 -5.41 30.86
C GLU A 282 -10.33 -4.15 30.16
N ASP A 283 -9.87 -3.86 28.93
CA ASP A 283 -10.31 -2.71 28.15
C ASP A 283 -11.54 -2.99 27.28
N ASP A 284 -12.44 -3.83 27.75
CA ASP A 284 -13.67 -4.11 27.04
C ASP A 284 -14.58 -2.86 26.97
N LEU A 285 -15.26 -2.70 25.85
CA LEU A 285 -16.11 -1.58 25.51
C LEU A 285 -17.55 -2.04 25.28
N PRO A 286 -18.57 -1.25 25.64
CA PRO A 286 -19.93 -1.52 25.17
C PRO A 286 -19.98 -1.58 23.65
N LEU A 287 -20.62 -2.59 23.09
CA LEU A 287 -20.76 -2.77 21.65
C LEU A 287 -21.53 -1.61 21.01
N SER A 288 -22.48 -1.00 21.75
CA SER A 288 -23.19 0.18 21.30
C SER A 288 -22.27 1.37 21.00
N MET A 289 -21.25 1.60 21.82
CA MET A 289 -20.26 2.66 21.57
C MET A 289 -19.49 2.41 20.26
N LEU A 290 -19.16 1.14 19.96
CA LEU A 290 -18.50 0.77 18.73
C LEU A 290 -19.42 1.01 17.51
N TYR A 291 -20.70 0.70 17.62
CA TYR A 291 -21.68 0.98 16.57
C TYR A 291 -21.82 2.49 16.32
N ASP A 292 -21.92 3.29 17.37
CA ASP A 292 -22.04 4.75 17.26
C ASP A 292 -20.81 5.37 16.60
N GLU A 293 -19.59 4.91 16.96
CA GLU A 293 -18.35 5.40 16.36
C GLU A 293 -18.21 4.92 14.91
N ALA A 294 -18.56 3.66 14.62
CA ALA A 294 -18.56 3.14 13.26
C ALA A 294 -19.53 3.91 12.36
N GLU A 295 -20.74 4.27 12.83
CA GLU A 295 -21.71 5.05 12.03
C GLU A 295 -21.21 6.47 11.77
N ARG A 296 -20.56 7.12 12.75
CA ARG A 296 -19.89 8.43 12.55
C ARG A 296 -18.82 8.32 11.44
N LEU A 297 -18.00 7.30 11.51
CA LEU A 297 -16.94 7.05 10.53
C LEU A 297 -17.52 6.74 9.14
N LEU A 298 -18.52 5.87 9.06
CA LEU A 298 -19.20 5.52 7.82
C LEU A 298 -19.87 6.71 7.16
N THR A 299 -20.45 7.62 7.94
CA THR A 299 -21.02 8.87 7.41
C THR A 299 -19.97 9.71 6.68
N VAL A 300 -18.78 9.86 7.26
CA VAL A 300 -17.67 10.57 6.61
C VAL A 300 -17.16 9.83 5.38
N LEU A 301 -17.01 8.52 5.47
CA LEU A 301 -16.53 7.67 4.37
C LEU A 301 -17.52 7.64 3.19
N ARG A 302 -18.82 7.60 3.44
CA ARG A 302 -19.86 7.72 2.39
C ARG A 302 -19.73 9.06 1.67
N GLY A 303 -19.58 10.17 2.41
CA GLY A 303 -19.35 11.49 1.81
C GLY A 303 -18.03 11.59 1.02
N LEU A 304 -16.98 10.90 1.41
CA LEU A 304 -15.74 10.78 0.62
C LEU A 304 -15.96 9.94 -0.65
N ALA A 305 -16.71 8.85 -0.54
CA ALA A 305 -17.04 7.99 -1.67
C ALA A 305 -17.90 8.72 -2.72
N ASP A 306 -18.89 9.51 -2.29
CA ASP A 306 -19.72 10.31 -3.19
C ASP A 306 -18.89 11.35 -3.97
N ARG A 307 -17.79 11.81 -3.39
CA ARG A 307 -16.83 12.71 -4.05
C ARG A 307 -15.74 11.98 -4.84
N GLY A 308 -15.80 10.66 -4.96
CA GLY A 308 -14.81 9.84 -5.67
C GLY A 308 -13.42 9.78 -5.02
N ARG A 309 -13.33 10.11 -3.72
CA ARG A 309 -12.05 10.12 -2.98
C ARG A 309 -11.67 8.76 -2.40
N VAL A 310 -12.61 7.83 -2.36
CA VAL A 310 -12.44 6.47 -1.85
C VAL A 310 -13.55 5.59 -2.43
N ARG A 311 -13.43 4.28 -2.33
CA ARG A 311 -14.50 3.33 -2.63
C ARG A 311 -14.88 2.55 -1.39
N LEU A 312 -16.17 2.27 -1.20
CA LEU A 312 -16.64 1.36 -0.16
C LEU A 312 -16.87 -0.02 -0.76
N GLY A 313 -16.24 -1.02 -0.18
CA GLY A 313 -16.51 -2.43 -0.49
C GLY A 313 -17.93 -2.84 -0.07
N PRO A 314 -18.46 -3.94 -0.61
CA PRO A 314 -19.77 -4.43 -0.22
C PRO A 314 -19.92 -4.62 1.29
N SER A 315 -18.87 -5.06 1.97
CA SER A 315 -18.84 -5.28 3.43
C SER A 315 -18.90 -4.00 4.26
N ALA A 316 -18.63 -2.82 3.66
CA ALA A 316 -18.61 -1.52 4.34
C ALA A 316 -19.76 -0.59 3.91
N ARG A 317 -20.75 -1.08 3.14
CA ARG A 317 -21.89 -0.27 2.66
C ARG A 317 -23.13 -0.33 3.56
N GLY A 318 -23.24 -1.37 4.35
CA GLY A 318 -24.38 -1.62 5.24
C GLY A 318 -24.48 -0.65 6.44
N PRO A 319 -25.46 -0.83 7.31
CA PRO A 319 -25.54 -0.15 8.59
C PRO A 319 -24.37 -0.55 9.50
N ALA A 320 -24.05 0.30 10.48
CA ALA A 320 -22.85 0.13 11.30
C ALA A 320 -22.78 -1.20 12.07
N ASP A 321 -23.91 -1.70 12.54
CA ASP A 321 -24.00 -2.97 13.27
C ASP A 321 -23.64 -4.16 12.38
N GLU A 322 -24.10 -4.18 11.13
CA GLU A 322 -23.72 -5.22 10.15
C GLU A 322 -22.24 -5.13 9.76
N VAL A 323 -21.73 -3.92 9.50
CA VAL A 323 -20.33 -3.68 9.17
C VAL A 323 -19.41 -4.12 10.30
N VAL A 324 -19.75 -3.77 11.54
CA VAL A 324 -18.98 -4.17 12.73
C VAL A 324 -19.08 -5.68 12.96
N ALA A 325 -20.26 -6.28 12.79
CA ALA A 325 -20.44 -7.73 12.94
C ALA A 325 -19.57 -8.50 11.95
N ASP A 326 -19.57 -8.08 10.67
CA ASP A 326 -18.72 -8.66 9.63
C ASP A 326 -17.22 -8.47 9.94
N GLY A 327 -16.81 -7.27 10.35
CA GLY A 327 -15.42 -7.00 10.72
C GLY A 327 -14.95 -7.84 11.91
N LEU A 328 -15.74 -7.97 12.98
CA LEU A 328 -15.42 -8.79 14.14
C LEU A 328 -15.36 -10.29 13.80
N MET A 329 -16.26 -10.75 12.91
CA MET A 329 -16.23 -12.12 12.42
C MET A 329 -14.89 -12.39 11.70
N HIS A 330 -14.47 -11.53 10.77
CA HIS A 330 -13.22 -11.70 10.04
C HIS A 330 -11.99 -11.67 10.95
N PHE A 331 -11.96 -10.82 11.98
CA PHE A 331 -10.84 -10.79 12.94
C PHE A 331 -10.66 -12.07 13.74
N SER A 332 -11.72 -12.88 13.91
CA SER A 332 -11.69 -14.09 14.72
C SER A 332 -11.20 -15.33 13.98
N ILE A 333 -10.94 -15.25 12.67
CA ILE A 333 -10.87 -16.45 11.82
C ILE A 333 -9.45 -16.98 11.63
N TYR A 334 -8.49 -16.11 11.35
CA TYR A 334 -7.19 -16.58 10.85
C TYR A 334 -6.02 -16.26 11.76
N HIS A 335 -5.99 -15.08 12.35
CA HIS A 335 -4.86 -14.63 13.15
C HIS A 335 -4.72 -15.45 14.43
N ARG A 336 -3.49 -15.63 14.92
CA ARG A 336 -3.21 -16.36 16.18
C ARG A 336 -4.01 -15.79 17.35
N ARG A 337 -4.18 -14.48 17.35
CA ARG A 337 -5.05 -13.72 18.23
C ARG A 337 -6.01 -12.90 17.38
N ALA A 338 -7.30 -12.98 17.66
CA ALA A 338 -8.25 -12.08 17.01
C ALA A 338 -7.87 -10.62 17.31
N ALA A 339 -7.93 -9.73 16.33
CA ALA A 339 -7.70 -8.30 16.56
C ALA A 339 -8.71 -7.74 17.58
N ALA A 340 -9.96 -8.15 17.47
CA ALA A 340 -11.02 -7.90 18.45
C ALA A 340 -12.04 -9.04 18.43
N ARG A 341 -12.77 -9.21 19.52
CA ARG A 341 -13.84 -10.23 19.63
C ARG A 341 -15.04 -9.69 20.38
N ARG A 342 -16.21 -10.16 20.02
CA ARG A 342 -17.45 -9.87 20.74
C ARG A 342 -17.58 -10.78 21.98
N ARG A 343 -17.99 -10.21 23.10
CA ARG A 343 -18.36 -10.91 24.33
C ARG A 343 -19.71 -10.39 24.81
N GLY A 344 -20.79 -11.01 24.37
CA GLY A 344 -22.15 -10.55 24.67
C GLY A 344 -22.45 -9.20 24.04
N ASP A 345 -22.73 -8.20 24.88
CA ASP A 345 -22.96 -6.78 24.53
C ASP A 345 -21.68 -5.93 24.57
N ARG A 346 -20.52 -6.56 24.71
CA ARG A 346 -19.21 -5.91 24.78
C ARG A 346 -18.29 -6.37 23.65
N VAL A 347 -17.30 -5.55 23.34
CA VAL A 347 -16.19 -5.85 22.43
C VAL A 347 -14.87 -5.79 23.19
N VAL A 348 -14.03 -6.80 23.01
CA VAL A 348 -12.71 -6.91 23.63
C VAL A 348 -11.64 -6.71 22.55
N PRO A 349 -10.82 -5.63 22.65
CA PRO A 349 -9.68 -5.41 21.76
C PRO A 349 -8.52 -6.35 22.16
N SER A 350 -8.47 -7.53 21.55
CA SER A 350 -7.56 -8.60 21.99
C SER A 350 -6.15 -8.46 21.43
N ASP A 351 -5.99 -7.88 20.23
CA ASP A 351 -4.69 -7.56 19.63
C ASP A 351 -4.70 -6.14 19.05
N ARG A 352 -4.16 -5.19 19.80
CA ARG A 352 -4.11 -3.79 19.41
C ARG A 352 -3.12 -3.51 18.28
N THR A 353 -2.13 -4.37 18.10
CA THR A 353 -1.16 -4.27 17.03
C THR A 353 -1.82 -4.57 15.68
N LEU A 354 -2.64 -5.63 15.64
CA LEU A 354 -3.45 -5.93 14.46
C LEU A 354 -4.53 -4.87 14.20
N LEU A 355 -5.17 -4.34 15.25
CA LEU A 355 -6.09 -3.20 15.07
C LEU A 355 -5.38 -2.01 14.44
N LEU A 356 -4.15 -1.71 14.88
CA LEU A 356 -3.34 -0.66 14.25
C LEU A 356 -3.07 -0.96 12.78
N TYR A 357 -2.73 -2.20 12.42
CA TYR A 357 -2.50 -2.58 11.03
C TYR A 357 -3.72 -2.29 10.14
N TYR A 358 -4.89 -2.78 10.52
CA TYR A 358 -6.10 -2.62 9.71
C TYR A 358 -6.62 -1.19 9.68
N GLN A 359 -6.57 -0.45 10.80
CA GLN A 359 -7.00 0.94 10.84
C GLN A 359 -6.12 1.85 9.97
N ASN A 360 -4.82 1.54 9.82
CA ASN A 360 -3.88 2.33 9.04
C ASN A 360 -4.25 2.40 7.54
N ARG A 361 -5.11 1.51 7.04
CA ARG A 361 -5.66 1.60 5.68
C ARG A 361 -6.47 2.88 5.46
N LEU A 362 -6.94 3.49 6.53
CA LEU A 362 -7.71 4.72 6.54
C LEU A 362 -6.87 5.98 6.84
N GLU A 363 -5.55 5.86 6.89
CA GLU A 363 -4.64 7.01 7.02
C GLU A 363 -4.65 7.89 5.75
N GLY A 364 -4.53 9.21 5.93
CA GLY A 364 -4.46 10.17 4.82
C GLY A 364 -5.79 10.66 4.29
N TYR A 365 -6.92 10.19 4.80
CA TYR A 365 -8.26 10.65 4.36
C TYR A 365 -8.81 11.82 5.18
N GLY A 366 -8.06 12.37 6.16
CA GLY A 366 -8.51 13.48 7.00
C GLY A 366 -9.72 13.12 7.87
N LEU A 367 -9.77 11.90 8.38
CA LEU A 367 -10.86 11.40 9.22
C LEU A 367 -10.80 11.99 10.62
N PRO A 368 -11.94 12.02 11.35
CA PRO A 368 -11.98 12.41 12.76
C PRO A 368 -10.95 11.64 13.59
N GLY A 369 -10.35 12.30 14.57
CA GLY A 369 -9.28 11.73 15.39
C GLY A 369 -7.88 11.80 14.78
N GLY A 370 -7.74 12.35 13.57
CA GLY A 370 -6.44 12.54 12.89
C GLY A 370 -5.76 11.26 12.45
N ASP A 371 -4.64 11.42 11.76
CA ASP A 371 -3.79 10.31 11.30
C ASP A 371 -2.90 9.81 12.43
N VAL A 372 -2.95 8.52 12.71
CA VAL A 372 -2.23 7.90 13.84
C VAL A 372 -0.72 7.84 13.57
N LEU A 373 -0.32 7.51 12.34
CA LEU A 373 1.10 7.34 11.98
C LEU A 373 1.86 8.67 11.81
N THR A 374 1.18 9.75 11.43
CA THR A 374 1.82 11.06 11.22
C THR A 374 2.07 11.78 12.52
N ASP A 375 1.18 11.67 13.49
CA ASP A 375 1.32 12.29 14.80
C ASP A 375 2.52 11.72 15.57
N ASP A 376 2.71 10.39 15.56
CA ASP A 376 3.85 9.75 16.20
C ASP A 376 5.19 10.07 15.50
N ARG A 377 5.21 10.21 14.17
CA ARG A 377 6.41 10.62 13.44
C ARG A 377 6.82 12.07 13.72
N ARG A 378 5.88 12.97 13.99
CA ARG A 378 6.17 14.34 14.44
C ARG A 378 6.72 14.34 15.87
N ALA A 379 6.11 13.57 16.77
CA ALA A 379 6.59 13.43 18.16
C ALA A 379 8.01 12.84 18.25
N LEU A 380 8.37 11.92 17.34
CA LEU A 380 9.71 11.32 17.27
C LEU A 380 10.77 12.24 16.64
N ARG A 381 10.37 13.29 15.91
CA ARG A 381 11.27 14.26 15.28
C ARG A 381 11.48 15.52 16.11
N SER A 382 10.67 15.79 17.13
CA SER A 382 10.90 16.90 18.06
C SER A 382 12.12 16.56 18.93
N PRO A 383 13.19 17.39 18.94
CA PRO A 383 14.27 17.20 19.90
C PRO A 383 13.66 17.36 21.29
N ARG A 384 13.83 16.37 22.16
CA ARG A 384 13.60 16.59 23.59
C ARG A 384 14.56 17.69 24.00
N SER A 385 14.04 18.85 24.36
CA SER A 385 14.77 19.86 25.09
C SER A 385 15.24 19.22 26.39
N LEU A 386 16.53 18.90 26.44
CA LEU A 386 17.24 18.57 27.68
C LEU A 386 17.51 19.92 28.37
N ASP A 387 16.49 20.56 28.90
CA ASP A 387 16.66 21.58 29.93
C ASP A 387 16.87 20.88 31.28
N GLY A 388 18.07 20.41 31.46
CA GLY A 388 18.62 20.09 32.76
C GLY A 388 19.28 21.31 33.31
N SER A 389 18.56 22.14 34.06
CA SER A 389 19.14 23.20 34.88
C SER A 389 20.04 22.54 35.93
N ALA A 390 21.34 22.52 35.69
CA ALA A 390 22.32 22.29 36.73
C ALA A 390 22.43 23.57 37.54
N ALA A 391 21.86 23.57 38.73
CA ALA A 391 22.09 24.57 39.75
C ALA A 391 23.57 24.60 40.13
N THR A 392 24.24 25.69 39.88
CA THR A 392 25.55 26.04 40.37
C THR A 392 25.49 26.25 41.88
N ALA A 393 26.03 25.33 42.63
CA ALA A 393 26.44 25.62 44.02
C ALA A 393 27.79 26.35 44.00
N ARG A 394 27.78 27.57 44.45
CA ARG A 394 29.00 28.31 44.85
C ARG A 394 29.49 27.74 46.15
N GLY A 395 30.74 27.48 46.27
CA GLY A 395 31.49 27.28 47.51
C GLY A 395 32.68 28.20 47.45
N ASP A 396 32.71 29.16 48.36
CA ASP A 396 33.86 30.02 48.67
C ASP A 396 35.02 29.23 49.22
N ALA A 397 36.23 29.50 48.79
CA ALA A 397 37.44 29.75 49.57
C ALA A 397 38.61 30.03 48.59
#